data_326d01a922deec20a34648250499befc
#
_entry.id   326d01a922deec20a34648250499befc
#
_cell.length_a   1.000
_cell.length_b   1.000
_cell.length_c   1.000
_cell.angle_alpha   90.00
_cell.angle_beta   90.00
_cell.angle_gamma   90.00
#
_symmetry.space_group_name_H-M   'P 1'
#
loop_
_entity.id
_entity.type
_entity.pdbx_description
1 polymer ?
#
loop_
_entity_poly.entity_id
_entity_poly.type
_entity_poly.pdbx_seq_one_letter_code
_entity_poly.pdbx_strand_id
1 'polypeptide(L)'
;MNGSGEWSTQSMEGDAHSLHLVDLPAHRGIWSMSPKRSAFVLGSSQSAVDVDAEFCASQGIDLVRRRSGGGAVYVDPNDTLWIDVVIARNDSYWVDDVGRSMHFVGRAWSDALVSFGVADLVVNEGSHVANDWSRHLCVAGRGAGEVFSAVTGGKVVGISQRRTRDYARFQCIAYFSWDVDLHARAVPRVADDVSRLAGLVVPITRLDPAAVAERLGAVLTTR
;
A
#
# COMPACT_ATOMS: atom_id res chain seq x y z
N MET A 1 21.25 -10.19 21.05
CA MET A 1 21.59 -10.68 19.70
C MET A 1 21.01 -9.67 18.74
N ASN A 2 21.87 -8.92 18.02
CA ASN A 2 21.44 -7.88 17.10
C ASN A 2 20.69 -8.52 15.92
N GLY A 3 19.46 -8.04 15.66
CA GLY A 3 18.60 -8.53 14.58
C GLY A 3 19.08 -8.11 13.18
N SER A 4 20.31 -8.46 12.81
CA SER A 4 20.87 -8.28 11.47
C SER A 4 20.68 -9.53 10.61
N GLY A 5 19.48 -10.12 10.64
CA GLY A 5 19.12 -11.24 9.76
C GLY A 5 18.97 -10.78 8.30
N GLU A 6 19.22 -11.70 7.37
CA GLU A 6 18.92 -11.49 5.94
C GLU A 6 17.41 -11.26 5.73
N TRP A 7 17.06 -10.53 4.68
CA TRP A 7 15.68 -10.36 4.26
C TRP A 7 15.18 -11.63 3.55
N SER A 8 14.12 -12.22 4.07
CA SER A 8 13.45 -13.34 3.40
C SER A 8 12.37 -12.83 2.45
N THR A 9 12.29 -13.35 1.24
CA THR A 9 11.20 -13.09 0.29
C THR A 9 10.26 -14.27 0.24
N GLN A 10 8.96 -14.00 0.29
CA GLN A 10 7.91 -15.01 0.30
C GLN A 10 6.70 -14.51 -0.50
N SER A 11 5.81 -15.41 -0.89
CA SER A 11 4.53 -15.08 -1.52
C SER A 11 3.37 -15.73 -0.80
N MET A 12 2.23 -15.05 -0.81
CA MET A 12 0.99 -15.58 -0.23
C MET A 12 -0.18 -15.24 -1.13
N GLU A 13 -1.03 -16.23 -1.40
CA GLU A 13 -2.24 -16.07 -2.19
C GLU A 13 -3.46 -16.36 -1.31
N GLY A 14 -4.52 -15.57 -1.47
CA GLY A 14 -5.75 -15.73 -0.68
C GLY A 14 -6.81 -14.71 -1.01
N ASP A 15 -7.93 -14.74 -0.31
CA ASP A 15 -8.87 -13.62 -0.35
C ASP A 15 -8.28 -12.39 0.36
N ALA A 16 -8.71 -11.19 -0.06
CA ALA A 16 -8.17 -9.96 0.46
C ALA A 16 -8.35 -9.80 1.98
N HIS A 17 -9.43 -10.35 2.55
CA HIS A 17 -9.68 -10.32 3.99
C HIS A 17 -8.62 -11.13 4.75
N SER A 18 -8.41 -12.38 4.36
CA SER A 18 -7.41 -13.26 4.97
C SER A 18 -5.99 -12.69 4.84
N LEU A 19 -5.62 -12.15 3.66
CA LEU A 19 -4.32 -11.53 3.44
C LEU A 19 -4.08 -10.29 4.32
N HIS A 20 -5.11 -9.49 4.60
CA HIS A 20 -4.99 -8.35 5.51
C HIS A 20 -4.89 -8.77 6.97
N LEU A 21 -5.55 -9.84 7.37
CA LEU A 21 -5.65 -10.26 8.78
C LEU A 21 -4.58 -11.24 9.22
N VAL A 22 -3.91 -11.94 8.30
CA VAL A 22 -2.86 -12.91 8.64
C VAL A 22 -1.78 -12.26 9.50
N ASP A 23 -1.38 -12.95 10.54
CA ASP A 23 -0.23 -12.57 11.36
C ASP A 23 1.04 -13.15 10.71
N LEU A 24 1.96 -12.26 10.36
CA LEU A 24 3.23 -12.62 9.73
C LEU A 24 4.31 -12.82 10.80
N PRO A 25 5.33 -13.64 10.52
CA PRO A 25 6.43 -13.86 11.46
C PRO A 25 7.17 -12.57 11.83
N ALA A 26 7.52 -12.41 13.12
CA ALA A 26 8.19 -11.23 13.66
C ALA A 26 9.71 -11.23 13.35
N HIS A 27 10.06 -11.18 12.08
CA HIS A 27 11.45 -11.10 11.58
C HIS A 27 11.47 -10.32 10.26
N ARG A 28 12.65 -10.03 9.73
CA ARG A 28 12.79 -9.39 8.42
C ARG A 28 12.15 -10.24 7.33
N GLY A 29 11.14 -9.69 6.68
CA GLY A 29 10.44 -10.41 5.62
C GLY A 29 9.78 -9.47 4.63
N ILE A 30 9.77 -9.89 3.38
CA ILE A 30 9.09 -9.23 2.26
C ILE A 30 8.11 -10.23 1.67
N TRP A 31 6.84 -9.88 1.64
CA TRP A 31 5.76 -10.76 1.27
C TRP A 31 5.01 -10.22 0.06
N SER A 32 5.06 -10.91 -1.06
CA SER A 32 4.18 -10.63 -2.20
C SER A 32 2.79 -11.18 -1.90
N MET A 33 1.79 -10.31 -1.83
CA MET A 33 0.41 -10.64 -1.52
C MET A 33 -0.41 -10.68 -2.80
N SER A 34 -0.98 -11.83 -3.14
CA SER A 34 -1.77 -12.03 -4.36
C SER A 34 -3.24 -12.28 -4.00
N PRO A 35 -4.12 -11.27 -4.10
CA PRO A 35 -5.54 -11.47 -3.88
C PRO A 35 -6.12 -12.32 -5.00
N LYS A 36 -6.99 -13.29 -4.66
CA LYS A 36 -7.67 -14.14 -5.66
C LYS A 36 -8.79 -13.42 -6.40
N ARG A 37 -9.33 -12.38 -5.81
CA ARG A 37 -10.42 -11.57 -6.34
C ARG A 37 -10.19 -10.11 -6.00
N SER A 38 -10.78 -9.24 -6.81
CA SER A 38 -10.79 -7.81 -6.56
C SER A 38 -11.55 -7.49 -5.28
N ALA A 39 -11.09 -6.52 -4.52
CA ALA A 39 -11.75 -6.07 -3.31
C ALA A 39 -11.54 -4.59 -3.03
N PHE A 40 -12.57 -3.92 -2.50
CA PHE A 40 -12.38 -2.68 -1.74
C PHE A 40 -12.15 -3.02 -0.27
N VAL A 41 -11.02 -2.58 0.25
CA VAL A 41 -10.58 -2.80 1.63
C VAL A 41 -10.82 -1.54 2.43
N LEU A 42 -11.88 -1.53 3.23
CA LEU A 42 -12.27 -0.43 4.10
C LEU A 42 -11.27 -0.26 5.27
N GLY A 43 -11.03 0.97 5.66
CA GLY A 43 -10.31 1.25 6.89
C GLY A 43 -11.07 0.78 8.14
N SER A 44 -10.36 0.55 9.25
CA SER A 44 -10.94 -0.04 10.48
C SER A 44 -12.15 0.72 11.02
N SER A 45 -12.18 2.04 10.91
CA SER A 45 -13.26 2.93 11.37
C SER A 45 -14.09 3.53 10.24
N GLN A 46 -13.80 3.19 8.97
CA GLN A 46 -14.52 3.74 7.83
C GLN A 46 -15.97 3.23 7.80
N SER A 47 -16.91 4.10 7.45
CA SER A 47 -18.31 3.69 7.28
C SER A 47 -18.46 2.79 6.05
N ALA A 48 -19.27 1.74 6.17
CA ALA A 48 -19.56 0.85 5.04
C ALA A 48 -20.34 1.57 3.92
N VAL A 49 -21.08 2.63 4.24
CA VAL A 49 -21.83 3.43 3.25
C VAL A 49 -20.95 4.34 2.40
N ASP A 50 -19.64 4.43 2.69
CA ASP A 50 -18.70 5.17 1.86
C ASP A 50 -18.40 4.45 0.54
N VAL A 51 -18.71 3.14 0.46
CA VAL A 51 -18.52 2.31 -0.74
C VAL A 51 -19.87 1.72 -1.14
N ASP A 52 -20.20 1.82 -2.41
CA ASP A 52 -21.43 1.26 -2.98
C ASP A 52 -21.35 -0.27 -3.04
N ALA A 53 -22.00 -0.93 -2.06
CA ALA A 53 -21.98 -2.38 -1.91
C ALA A 53 -22.71 -3.10 -3.05
N GLU A 54 -23.81 -2.51 -3.59
CA GLU A 54 -24.58 -3.10 -4.68
C GLU A 54 -23.77 -3.05 -5.97
N PHE A 55 -23.16 -1.91 -6.26
CA PHE A 55 -22.26 -1.79 -7.39
C PHE A 55 -21.08 -2.80 -7.27
N CYS A 56 -20.40 -2.85 -6.14
CA CYS A 56 -19.29 -3.80 -5.93
C CYS A 56 -19.74 -5.24 -6.16
N ALA A 57 -20.88 -5.65 -5.60
CA ALA A 57 -21.42 -6.99 -5.78
C ALA A 57 -21.73 -7.29 -7.25
N SER A 58 -22.30 -6.33 -7.99
CA SER A 58 -22.60 -6.46 -9.43
C SER A 58 -21.35 -6.66 -10.29
N GLN A 59 -20.19 -6.15 -9.83
CA GLN A 59 -18.89 -6.29 -10.49
C GLN A 59 -18.07 -7.49 -9.95
N GLY A 60 -18.59 -8.25 -8.99
CA GLY A 60 -17.86 -9.35 -8.35
C GLY A 60 -16.70 -8.90 -7.47
N ILE A 61 -16.77 -7.66 -6.96
CA ILE A 61 -15.76 -7.04 -6.08
C ILE A 61 -16.15 -7.27 -4.63
N ASP A 62 -15.27 -7.86 -3.85
CA ASP A 62 -15.49 -8.10 -2.43
C ASP A 62 -15.36 -6.80 -1.61
N LEU A 63 -16.15 -6.68 -0.53
CA LEU A 63 -15.97 -5.63 0.48
C LEU A 63 -15.40 -6.24 1.74
N VAL A 64 -14.22 -5.83 2.12
CA VAL A 64 -13.51 -6.34 3.31
C VAL A 64 -13.04 -5.17 4.18
N ARG A 65 -12.59 -5.47 5.41
CA ARG A 65 -12.11 -4.45 6.35
C ARG A 65 -10.74 -4.81 6.89
N ARG A 66 -9.81 -3.82 6.88
CA ARG A 66 -8.48 -3.97 7.47
C ARG A 66 -8.45 -3.47 8.93
N ARG A 67 -7.36 -3.81 9.64
CA ARG A 67 -7.13 -3.39 11.03
C ARG A 67 -6.51 -1.99 11.14
N SER A 68 -5.90 -1.46 10.07
CA SER A 68 -5.37 -0.09 10.01
C SER A 68 -6.46 0.91 9.62
N GLY A 69 -6.28 2.19 9.98
CA GLY A 69 -7.20 3.28 9.63
C GLY A 69 -7.05 3.76 8.19
N GLY A 70 -7.74 4.86 7.87
CA GLY A 70 -7.74 5.52 6.56
C GLY A 70 -8.97 5.17 5.72
N GLY A 71 -9.05 5.72 4.51
CA GLY A 71 -10.10 5.45 3.53
C GLY A 71 -9.94 4.08 2.85
N ALA A 72 -10.89 3.74 1.99
CA ALA A 72 -10.87 2.51 1.22
C ALA A 72 -9.65 2.43 0.28
N VAL A 73 -9.16 1.23 0.05
CA VAL A 73 -8.15 0.93 -0.97
C VAL A 73 -8.67 -0.21 -1.84
N TYR A 74 -8.48 -0.08 -3.14
CA TYR A 74 -8.80 -1.14 -4.09
C TYR A 74 -7.60 -2.06 -4.25
N VAL A 75 -7.82 -3.37 -4.22
CA VAL A 75 -6.83 -4.40 -4.54
C VAL A 75 -7.40 -5.31 -5.62
N ASP A 76 -6.56 -5.68 -6.58
CA ASP A 76 -6.95 -6.49 -7.73
C ASP A 76 -5.81 -7.44 -8.11
N PRO A 77 -6.09 -8.70 -8.47
CA PRO A 77 -5.05 -9.66 -8.83
C PRO A 77 -4.22 -9.27 -10.06
N ASN A 78 -4.77 -8.43 -10.95
CA ASN A 78 -4.13 -8.05 -12.20
C ASN A 78 -3.61 -6.62 -12.22
N ASP A 79 -4.26 -5.72 -11.50
CA ASP A 79 -4.02 -4.28 -11.60
C ASP A 79 -3.29 -3.68 -10.40
N THR A 80 -2.98 -4.50 -9.38
CA THR A 80 -2.25 -4.03 -8.21
C THR A 80 -1.01 -4.87 -7.89
N LEU A 81 0.01 -4.20 -7.39
CA LEU A 81 1.19 -4.80 -6.78
C LEU A 81 1.11 -4.57 -5.28
N TRP A 82 0.83 -5.63 -4.53
CA TRP A 82 0.74 -5.57 -3.08
C TRP A 82 1.91 -6.32 -2.46
N ILE A 83 2.79 -5.58 -1.77
CA ILE A 83 3.95 -6.14 -1.06
C ILE A 83 3.97 -5.62 0.37
N ASP A 84 4.11 -6.54 1.30
CA ASP A 84 4.28 -6.23 2.71
C ASP A 84 5.74 -6.36 3.13
N VAL A 85 6.20 -5.40 3.92
CA VAL A 85 7.51 -5.45 4.59
C VAL A 85 7.28 -5.64 6.08
N VAL A 86 7.98 -6.59 6.69
CA VAL A 86 7.88 -6.90 8.12
C VAL A 86 9.23 -6.77 8.79
N ILE A 87 9.25 -6.17 9.99
CA ILE A 87 10.42 -6.10 10.86
C ILE A 87 10.03 -6.45 12.31
N ALA A 88 10.93 -7.07 13.04
CA ALA A 88 10.75 -7.34 14.47
C ALA A 88 10.88 -6.05 15.31
N ARG A 89 10.36 -6.08 16.55
CA ARG A 89 10.47 -4.97 17.51
C ARG A 89 11.91 -4.58 17.83
N ASN A 90 12.84 -5.53 17.80
CA ASN A 90 14.25 -5.32 18.10
C ASN A 90 15.13 -5.14 16.85
N ASP A 91 14.51 -4.91 15.69
CA ASP A 91 15.22 -4.67 14.44
C ASP A 91 15.90 -3.29 14.42
N SER A 92 17.04 -3.17 13.73
CA SER A 92 17.74 -1.88 13.56
C SER A 92 16.93 -0.84 12.79
N TYR A 93 15.97 -1.26 11.96
CA TYR A 93 15.01 -0.37 11.29
C TYR A 93 13.84 0.07 12.17
N TRP A 94 13.72 -0.46 13.39
CA TRP A 94 12.65 -0.08 14.27
C TRP A 94 12.80 1.36 14.75
N VAL A 95 11.76 2.16 14.53
CA VAL A 95 11.67 3.53 15.04
C VAL A 95 10.36 3.65 15.82
N ASP A 96 10.41 4.18 17.04
CA ASP A 96 9.21 4.30 17.89
C ASP A 96 8.19 5.30 17.36
N ASP A 97 8.64 6.35 16.69
CA ASP A 97 7.74 7.27 15.97
C ASP A 97 7.10 6.56 14.77
N VAL A 98 5.77 6.47 14.80
CA VAL A 98 4.98 5.74 13.80
C VAL A 98 5.13 6.35 12.39
N GLY A 99 5.17 7.67 12.27
CA GLY A 99 5.33 8.35 10.98
C GLY A 99 6.72 8.11 10.39
N ARG A 100 7.74 8.42 11.17
CA ARG A 100 9.15 8.26 10.74
C ARG A 100 9.52 6.81 10.43
N SER A 101 8.86 5.85 11.09
CA SER A 101 9.13 4.43 10.85
C SER A 101 8.78 3.96 9.44
N MET A 102 7.98 4.70 8.68
CA MET A 102 7.63 4.34 7.30
C MET A 102 8.62 4.88 6.27
N HIS A 103 9.52 5.81 6.65
CA HIS A 103 10.44 6.46 5.70
C HIS A 103 11.41 5.47 5.06
N PHE A 104 11.95 4.50 5.82
CA PHE A 104 12.89 3.53 5.25
C PHE A 104 12.24 2.65 4.18
N VAL A 105 10.98 2.27 4.38
CA VAL A 105 10.22 1.49 3.41
C VAL A 105 9.97 2.31 2.15
N GLY A 106 9.54 3.57 2.28
CA GLY A 106 9.33 4.45 1.13
C GLY A 106 10.60 4.69 0.33
N ARG A 107 11.73 4.92 1.00
CA ARG A 107 13.03 5.05 0.32
C ARG A 107 13.42 3.77 -0.40
N ALA A 108 13.20 2.60 0.21
CA ALA A 108 13.48 1.31 -0.42
C ALA A 108 12.60 1.09 -1.67
N TRP A 109 11.32 1.45 -1.59
CA TRP A 109 10.42 1.42 -2.74
C TRP A 109 10.87 2.36 -3.86
N SER A 110 11.22 3.60 -3.52
CA SER A 110 11.74 4.57 -4.50
C SER A 110 12.97 4.02 -5.22
N ASP A 111 13.97 3.53 -4.48
CA ASP A 111 15.20 2.97 -5.07
C ASP A 111 14.93 1.71 -5.91
N ALA A 112 14.04 0.84 -5.44
CA ALA A 112 13.65 -0.35 -6.18
C ALA A 112 12.98 0.03 -7.51
N LEU A 113 11.98 0.92 -7.48
CA LEU A 113 11.26 1.35 -8.68
C LEU A 113 12.16 2.08 -9.68
N VAL A 114 13.10 2.91 -9.21
CA VAL A 114 14.11 3.55 -10.07
C VAL A 114 14.92 2.51 -10.83
N SER A 115 15.27 1.38 -10.21
CA SER A 115 16.00 0.31 -10.89
C SER A 115 15.19 -0.41 -11.99
N PHE A 116 13.87 -0.28 -11.96
CA PHE A 116 12.95 -0.76 -13.00
C PHE A 116 12.56 0.34 -14.02
N GLY A 117 13.24 1.51 -13.97
CA GLY A 117 13.03 2.60 -14.92
C GLY A 117 11.92 3.58 -14.57
N VAL A 118 11.33 3.51 -13.35
CA VAL A 118 10.37 4.51 -12.88
C VAL A 118 11.14 5.71 -12.37
N ALA A 119 10.95 6.88 -13.01
CA ALA A 119 11.70 8.10 -12.71
C ALA A 119 10.86 9.09 -11.87
N ASP A 120 11.51 10.17 -11.46
CA ASP A 120 10.88 11.35 -10.82
C ASP A 120 10.05 11.02 -9.58
N LEU A 121 10.59 10.19 -8.71
CA LEU A 121 9.97 9.76 -7.47
C LEU A 121 10.40 10.63 -6.28
N VAL A 122 9.46 10.92 -5.39
CA VAL A 122 9.69 11.61 -4.12
C VAL A 122 9.01 10.88 -2.96
N VAL A 123 9.74 10.65 -1.88
CA VAL A 123 9.19 10.07 -0.64
C VAL A 123 8.65 11.19 0.23
N ASN A 124 7.42 11.05 0.72
CA ASN A 124 6.89 12.00 1.70
C ASN A 124 7.50 11.73 3.09
N GLU A 125 8.48 12.52 3.47
CA GLU A 125 9.08 12.49 4.82
C GLU A 125 8.43 13.46 5.80
N GLY A 126 7.41 14.20 5.35
CA GLY A 126 6.62 15.09 6.17
C GLY A 126 5.50 14.39 6.94
N SER A 127 4.71 15.20 7.63
CA SER A 127 3.52 14.74 8.35
C SER A 127 2.46 14.22 7.38
N HIS A 128 1.53 13.42 7.91
CA HIS A 128 0.34 13.02 7.18
C HIS A 128 -0.50 14.26 6.82
N VAL A 129 -0.84 14.39 5.55
CA VAL A 129 -1.73 15.44 5.03
C VAL A 129 -3.03 14.81 4.58
N ALA A 130 -4.09 15.06 5.34
CA ALA A 130 -5.45 14.67 4.98
C ALA A 130 -6.12 15.74 4.13
N ASN A 131 -7.06 15.31 3.29
CA ASN A 131 -8.00 16.18 2.59
C ASN A 131 -9.42 15.61 2.74
N ASP A 132 -10.41 16.26 2.13
CA ASP A 132 -11.82 15.88 2.17
C ASP A 132 -12.10 14.47 1.65
N TRP A 133 -11.31 13.98 0.68
CA TRP A 133 -11.45 12.66 0.10
C TRP A 133 -10.67 11.55 0.82
N SER A 134 -9.63 11.89 1.60
CA SER A 134 -8.73 10.89 2.18
C SER A 134 -9.38 9.95 3.20
N ARG A 135 -10.51 10.35 3.79
CA ARG A 135 -11.33 9.48 4.65
C ARG A 135 -12.15 8.47 3.86
N HIS A 136 -12.45 8.74 2.58
CA HIS A 136 -13.23 7.88 1.70
C HIS A 136 -12.34 6.99 0.85
N LEU A 137 -11.24 7.55 0.33
CA LEU A 137 -10.31 6.85 -0.55
C LEU A 137 -8.86 7.08 -0.08
N CYS A 138 -8.16 6.01 0.30
CA CYS A 138 -6.84 6.08 0.94
C CYS A 138 -5.78 6.76 0.06
N VAL A 139 -5.87 6.58 -1.26
CA VAL A 139 -4.93 7.17 -2.21
C VAL A 139 -5.01 8.69 -2.28
N ALA A 140 -6.10 9.31 -1.81
CA ALA A 140 -6.29 10.76 -1.86
C ALA A 140 -5.48 11.52 -0.80
N GLY A 141 -5.08 10.88 0.32
CA GLY A 141 -4.22 11.48 1.33
C GLY A 141 -2.74 11.34 1.02
N ARG A 142 -1.89 12.07 1.77
CA ARG A 142 -0.43 11.92 1.72
C ARG A 142 0.08 11.44 3.07
N GLY A 143 0.42 10.16 3.16
CA GLY A 143 0.98 9.53 4.36
C GLY A 143 2.50 9.66 4.42
N ALA A 144 3.07 9.57 5.63
CA ALA A 144 4.51 9.50 5.80
C ALA A 144 5.06 8.22 5.15
N GLY A 145 6.22 8.31 4.50
CA GLY A 145 6.86 7.21 3.79
C GLY A 145 6.27 6.90 2.41
N GLU A 146 5.08 7.36 2.07
CA GLU A 146 4.49 7.10 0.75
C GLU A 146 5.29 7.74 -0.39
N VAL A 147 5.26 7.10 -1.56
CA VAL A 147 6.01 7.54 -2.75
C VAL A 147 5.08 8.23 -3.73
N PHE A 148 5.50 9.38 -4.25
CA PHE A 148 4.74 10.20 -5.19
C PHE A 148 5.57 10.51 -6.43
N SER A 149 4.89 10.82 -7.53
CA SER A 149 5.53 11.43 -8.69
C SER A 149 5.90 12.88 -8.37
N ALA A 150 7.16 13.25 -8.56
CA ALA A 150 7.62 14.63 -8.43
C ALA A 150 7.02 15.55 -9.52
N VAL A 151 6.59 14.99 -10.65
CA VAL A 151 6.04 15.73 -11.79
C VAL A 151 4.56 16.06 -11.59
N THR A 152 3.75 15.05 -11.24
CA THR A 152 2.28 15.19 -11.16
C THR A 152 1.77 15.33 -9.75
N GLY A 153 2.53 14.92 -8.74
CA GLY A 153 2.10 14.84 -7.35
C GLY A 153 1.18 13.66 -7.05
N GLY A 154 0.84 12.82 -8.03
CA GLY A 154 0.04 11.63 -7.83
C GLY A 154 0.81 10.53 -7.08
N LYS A 155 0.08 9.70 -6.37
CA LYS A 155 0.66 8.61 -5.56
C LYS A 155 1.12 7.46 -6.45
N VAL A 156 2.36 7.01 -6.24
CA VAL A 156 2.96 5.84 -6.90
C VAL A 156 2.91 4.63 -5.98
N VAL A 157 3.26 4.82 -4.69
CA VAL A 157 3.16 3.75 -3.68
C VAL A 157 2.46 4.27 -2.44
N GLY A 158 1.34 3.65 -2.08
CA GLY A 158 0.66 3.83 -0.81
C GLY A 158 1.26 2.91 0.25
N ILE A 159 1.44 3.42 1.48
CA ILE A 159 1.98 2.65 2.60
C ILE A 159 1.09 2.83 3.82
N SER A 160 0.62 1.73 4.39
CA SER A 160 -0.02 1.72 5.70
C SER A 160 0.76 0.84 6.67
N GLN A 161 0.68 1.15 7.95
CA GLN A 161 1.38 0.41 8.99
C GLN A 161 0.40 -0.24 9.97
N ARG A 162 0.64 -1.52 10.28
CA ARG A 162 0.13 -2.17 11.47
C ARG A 162 1.30 -2.46 12.42
N ARG A 163 1.19 -2.00 13.65
CA ARG A 163 2.20 -2.22 14.67
C ARG A 163 1.61 -3.07 15.81
N THR A 164 2.35 -4.09 16.20
CA THR A 164 2.07 -4.92 17.38
C THR A 164 3.16 -4.70 18.42
N ARG A 165 3.12 -5.47 19.53
CA ARG A 165 4.17 -5.49 20.53
C ARG A 165 5.47 -6.10 19.99
N ASP A 166 5.37 -7.03 19.03
CA ASP A 166 6.46 -7.87 18.58
C ASP A 166 7.02 -7.51 17.21
N TYR A 167 6.20 -6.87 16.33
CA TYR A 167 6.61 -6.53 14.96
C TYR A 167 5.86 -5.30 14.40
N ALA A 168 6.41 -4.73 13.35
CA ALA A 168 5.73 -3.78 12.46
C ALA A 168 5.57 -4.40 11.07
N ARG A 169 4.36 -4.29 10.50
CA ARG A 169 4.00 -4.69 9.15
C ARG A 169 3.65 -3.44 8.36
N PHE A 170 4.36 -3.22 7.26
CA PHE A 170 4.12 -2.12 6.32
C PHE A 170 3.46 -2.71 5.08
N GLN A 171 2.20 -2.37 4.88
CA GLN A 171 1.40 -2.83 3.75
C GLN A 171 1.52 -1.82 2.63
N CYS A 172 2.15 -2.21 1.53
CA CYS A 172 2.50 -1.33 0.42
C CYS A 172 1.71 -1.73 -0.82
N ILE A 173 1.16 -0.74 -1.52
CA ILE A 173 0.42 -0.95 -2.75
C ILE A 173 0.85 0.04 -3.83
N ALA A 174 1.07 -0.47 -5.05
CA ALA A 174 1.18 0.30 -6.27
C ALA A 174 0.18 -0.23 -7.29
N TYR A 175 -0.16 0.57 -8.29
CA TYR A 175 -1.15 0.22 -9.32
C TYR A 175 -0.48 0.06 -10.68
N PHE A 176 -0.87 -0.97 -11.42
CA PHE A 176 -0.51 -1.14 -12.82
C PHE A 176 -1.50 -0.43 -13.75
N SER A 177 -2.74 -0.30 -13.32
CA SER A 177 -3.74 0.55 -13.97
C SER A 177 -4.58 1.27 -12.90
N TRP A 178 -5.18 2.39 -13.28
CA TRP A 178 -6.05 3.18 -12.42
C TRP A 178 -7.36 3.44 -13.13
N ASP A 179 -8.38 2.65 -12.78
CA ASP A 179 -9.73 2.78 -13.35
C ASP A 179 -10.52 3.86 -12.59
N VAL A 180 -10.62 5.02 -13.20
CA VAL A 180 -11.31 6.20 -12.66
C VAL A 180 -12.81 5.96 -12.54
N ASP A 181 -13.42 5.32 -13.54
CA ASP A 181 -14.87 5.09 -13.59
C ASP A 181 -15.30 4.08 -12.52
N LEU A 182 -14.53 3.02 -12.34
CA LEU A 182 -14.74 2.06 -11.26
C LEU A 182 -14.70 2.75 -9.89
N HIS A 183 -13.66 3.58 -9.65
CA HIS A 183 -13.52 4.26 -8.36
C HIS A 183 -14.60 5.33 -8.12
N ALA A 184 -15.00 6.07 -9.15
CA ALA A 184 -16.09 7.04 -9.05
C ALA A 184 -17.43 6.38 -8.72
N ARG A 185 -17.70 5.22 -9.32
CA ARG A 185 -18.95 4.46 -9.06
C ARG A 185 -18.92 3.74 -7.72
N ALA A 186 -17.78 3.13 -7.36
CA ALA A 186 -17.65 2.40 -6.12
C ALA A 186 -17.59 3.32 -4.88
N VAL A 187 -17.06 4.55 -5.02
CA VAL A 187 -16.91 5.52 -3.92
C VAL A 187 -17.59 6.85 -4.31
N PRO A 188 -18.92 6.96 -4.21
CA PRO A 188 -19.67 8.11 -4.73
C PRO A 188 -19.23 9.47 -4.18
N ARG A 189 -18.60 9.50 -3.01
CA ARG A 189 -18.08 10.73 -2.37
C ARG A 189 -16.88 11.37 -3.09
N VAL A 190 -16.28 10.68 -4.06
CA VAL A 190 -15.17 11.19 -4.88
C VAL A 190 -15.52 11.31 -6.36
N ALA A 191 -16.79 11.10 -6.70
CA ALA A 191 -17.28 11.12 -8.09
C ALA A 191 -17.49 12.54 -8.66
N ASP A 192 -17.49 13.54 -7.82
CA ASP A 192 -17.79 14.94 -8.17
C ASP A 192 -16.68 15.64 -8.96
N ASP A 193 -15.45 15.11 -8.92
CA ASP A 193 -14.30 15.63 -9.68
C ASP A 193 -13.48 14.49 -10.29
N VAL A 194 -13.88 14.05 -11.46
CA VAL A 194 -13.24 12.97 -12.23
C VAL A 194 -11.79 13.32 -12.60
N SER A 195 -11.50 14.59 -12.88
CA SER A 195 -10.13 15.03 -13.21
C SER A 195 -9.19 14.90 -12.01
N ARG A 196 -9.66 15.31 -10.83
CA ARG A 196 -8.93 15.13 -9.58
C ARG A 196 -8.76 13.64 -9.26
N LEU A 197 -9.78 12.82 -9.45
CA LEU A 197 -9.73 11.38 -9.22
C LEU A 197 -8.70 10.71 -10.13
N ALA A 198 -8.64 11.09 -11.41
CA ALA A 198 -7.64 10.60 -12.36
C ALA A 198 -6.21 10.94 -11.93
N GLY A 199 -5.99 12.11 -11.31
CA GLY A 199 -4.68 12.58 -10.87
C GLY A 199 -4.18 12.00 -9.54
N LEU A 200 -5.01 11.22 -8.81
CA LEU A 200 -4.62 10.70 -7.49
C LEU A 200 -3.50 9.66 -7.55
N VAL A 201 -3.48 8.85 -8.59
CA VAL A 201 -2.56 7.73 -8.75
C VAL A 201 -1.76 7.87 -10.04
N VAL A 202 -0.49 7.56 -9.97
CA VAL A 202 0.37 7.37 -11.14
C VAL A 202 0.65 5.88 -11.26
N PRO A 203 0.01 5.20 -12.20
CA PRO A 203 0.27 3.78 -12.45
C PRO A 203 1.72 3.55 -12.88
N ILE A 204 2.28 2.43 -12.45
CA ILE A 204 3.60 1.97 -12.90
C ILE A 204 3.44 0.91 -13.99
N THR A 205 4.45 0.74 -14.83
CA THR A 205 4.51 -0.41 -15.75
C THR A 205 4.36 -1.70 -14.95
N ARG A 206 3.64 -2.69 -15.52
CA ARG A 206 3.49 -3.99 -14.88
C ARG A 206 4.86 -4.63 -14.62
N LEU A 207 5.11 -4.94 -13.37
CA LEU A 207 6.32 -5.57 -12.89
C LEU A 207 5.98 -6.95 -12.30
N ASP A 208 6.95 -7.86 -12.36
CA ASP A 208 6.85 -9.13 -11.65
C ASP A 208 6.95 -8.91 -10.12
N PRO A 209 5.93 -9.29 -9.33
CA PRO A 209 5.94 -9.12 -7.89
C PRO A 209 7.15 -9.77 -7.19
N ALA A 210 7.60 -10.93 -7.68
CA ALA A 210 8.77 -11.61 -7.11
C ALA A 210 10.05 -10.80 -7.35
N ALA A 211 10.24 -10.28 -8.56
CA ALA A 211 11.40 -9.44 -8.88
C ALA A 211 11.41 -8.14 -8.05
N VAL A 212 10.26 -7.53 -7.81
CA VAL A 212 10.17 -6.34 -6.95
C VAL A 212 10.48 -6.69 -5.49
N ALA A 213 9.97 -7.82 -4.98
CA ALA A 213 10.25 -8.27 -3.61
C ALA A 213 11.75 -8.57 -3.41
N GLU A 214 12.39 -9.25 -4.35
CA GLU A 214 13.85 -9.49 -4.33
C GLU A 214 14.62 -8.18 -4.37
N ARG A 215 14.23 -7.25 -5.23
CA ARG A 215 14.89 -5.94 -5.34
C ARG A 215 14.75 -5.12 -4.06
N LEU A 216 13.58 -5.12 -3.43
CA LEU A 216 13.38 -4.48 -2.13
C LEU A 216 14.30 -5.10 -1.07
N GLY A 217 14.41 -6.42 -1.02
CA GLY A 217 15.33 -7.14 -0.13
C GLY A 217 16.78 -6.71 -0.33
N ALA A 218 17.23 -6.67 -1.58
CA ALA A 218 18.59 -6.22 -1.92
C ALA A 218 18.85 -4.76 -1.49
N VAL A 219 17.92 -3.85 -1.75
CA VAL A 219 18.02 -2.44 -1.34
C VAL A 219 18.07 -2.31 0.18
N LEU A 220 17.22 -3.05 0.90
CA LEU A 220 17.16 -3.00 2.36
C LEU A 220 18.38 -3.64 3.05
N THR A 221 19.06 -4.58 2.39
CA THR A 221 20.30 -5.19 2.90
C THR A 221 21.48 -4.24 2.83
N THR A 222 21.51 -3.34 1.84
CA THR A 222 22.63 -2.40 1.60
C THR A 222 22.49 -1.07 2.34
N ARG A 223 21.41 -0.82 3.05
CA ARG A 223 21.13 0.38 3.84
C ARG A 223 21.37 0.14 5.32
#